data_5a4103f0c7e7c62c10ada213fde4dc8b
#
_entry.id   5a4103f0c7e7c62c10ada213fde4dc8b
#
_cell.length_a   1.000
_cell.length_b   1.000
_cell.length_c   1.000
_cell.angle_alpha   90.00
_cell.angle_beta   90.00
_cell.angle_gamma   90.00
#
_symmetry.space_group_name_H-M   'P 1'
#
loop_
_entity.id
_entity.type
_entity.pdbx_description
1 polymer ?
#
loop_
_entity_poly.entity_id
_entity_poly.type
_entity_poly.pdbx_seq_one_letter_code
_entity_poly.pdbx_strand_id
1 'polypeptide(L)'
;DNVDRDGVAAGDPVHHMWVRLTLDDEMVVHKAEASTDASPYSICGDIVSSLEALEGLAIMPGWRRGVIKCLGGTKGCTPITDLLCGPGAVTAHQTIFAAKERRKSAKPGKKPPQINTCHAYAQNSDIVRRQWPDFYEEA
;
A
#
# COMPACT_ATOMS: atom_id res chain seq x y z
N ASP A 1 -5.22 31.04 -1.72
CA ASP A 1 -5.05 31.42 -0.32
C ASP A 1 -5.68 30.36 0.57
N ASN A 2 -4.87 29.74 1.44
CA ASN A 2 -5.38 28.80 2.42
C ASN A 2 -5.58 29.54 3.76
N VAL A 3 -6.80 30.00 3.99
CA VAL A 3 -7.17 30.85 5.12
C VAL A 3 -6.92 30.16 6.47
N ASP A 4 -7.00 28.83 6.51
CA ASP A 4 -6.89 28.05 7.74
C ASP A 4 -5.43 27.80 8.19
N ARG A 5 -4.46 28.00 7.27
CA ARG A 5 -3.02 27.81 7.53
C ARG A 5 -2.18 29.05 7.29
N ASP A 6 -2.77 30.22 7.14
CA ASP A 6 -2.08 31.45 6.75
C ASP A 6 -1.24 31.32 5.45
N GLY A 7 -1.66 30.38 4.59
CA GLY A 7 -0.95 30.01 3.36
C GLY A 7 0.02 28.83 3.54
N VAL A 8 0.61 28.40 2.43
CA VAL A 8 1.66 27.39 2.36
C VAL A 8 2.84 28.01 1.65
N ALA A 9 4.00 28.07 2.29
CA ALA A 9 5.19 28.65 1.71
C ALA A 9 5.75 27.77 0.58
N ALA A 10 6.50 28.36 -0.34
CA ALA A 10 7.18 27.62 -1.38
C ALA A 10 8.18 26.64 -0.76
N GLY A 11 8.03 25.34 -1.09
CA GLY A 11 8.83 24.25 -0.52
C GLY A 11 8.17 23.50 0.62
N ASP A 12 7.13 24.05 1.24
CA ASP A 12 6.38 23.33 2.27
C ASP A 12 5.41 22.31 1.67
N PRO A 13 5.23 21.16 2.32
CA PRO A 13 4.28 20.16 1.85
C PRO A 13 2.83 20.64 2.00
N VAL A 14 2.02 20.50 0.96
CA VAL A 14 0.56 20.67 1.04
C VAL A 14 -0.06 19.53 1.80
N HIS A 15 0.45 18.30 1.56
CA HIS A 15 0.08 17.09 2.28
C HIS A 15 1.34 16.36 2.73
N HIS A 16 1.40 16.00 4.01
CA HIS A 16 2.36 15.06 4.57
C HIS A 16 1.61 14.13 5.50
N MET A 17 1.42 12.90 5.05
CA MET A 17 0.60 11.91 5.73
C MET A 17 1.27 10.55 5.68
N TRP A 18 1.07 9.73 6.71
CA TRP A 18 1.45 8.33 6.67
C TRP A 18 0.33 7.44 7.18
N VAL A 19 0.35 6.19 6.72
CA VAL A 19 -0.54 5.13 7.16
C VAL A 19 0.31 3.92 7.56
N ARG A 20 -0.04 3.30 8.69
CA ARG A 20 0.53 2.04 9.13
C ARG A 20 -0.58 1.01 9.27
N LEU A 21 -0.45 -0.09 8.54
CA LEU A 21 -1.30 -1.26 8.69
C LEU A 21 -0.48 -2.41 9.28
N THR A 22 -0.96 -3.01 10.36
CA THR A 22 -0.44 -4.26 10.89
C THR A 22 -1.27 -5.40 10.35
N LEU A 23 -0.64 -6.29 9.59
CA LEU A 23 -1.29 -7.38 8.85
C LEU A 23 -0.75 -8.73 9.33
N ASP A 24 -1.60 -9.75 9.27
CA ASP A 24 -1.15 -11.14 9.36
C ASP A 24 -0.84 -11.76 7.99
N ASP A 25 -0.45 -13.04 8.00
CA ASP A 25 -0.15 -13.81 6.79
C ASP A 25 -1.38 -14.08 5.90
N GLU A 26 -2.58 -13.89 6.42
CA GLU A 26 -3.83 -13.97 5.67
C GLU A 26 -4.28 -12.59 5.14
N MET A 27 -3.41 -11.57 5.29
CA MET A 27 -3.63 -10.20 4.85
C MET A 27 -4.77 -9.48 5.59
N VAL A 28 -5.14 -9.96 6.78
CA VAL A 28 -6.14 -9.31 7.63
C VAL A 28 -5.50 -8.14 8.38
N VAL A 29 -6.18 -7.01 8.39
CA VAL A 29 -5.77 -5.81 9.15
C VAL A 29 -6.08 -6.02 10.63
N HIS A 30 -5.06 -6.09 11.47
CA HIS A 30 -5.19 -6.15 12.93
C HIS A 30 -5.13 -4.78 13.59
N LYS A 31 -4.43 -3.84 12.95
CA LYS A 31 -4.34 -2.46 13.42
C LYS A 31 -4.18 -1.53 12.23
N ALA A 32 -4.89 -0.41 12.26
CA ALA A 32 -4.79 0.65 11.28
C ALA A 32 -4.55 2.00 11.96
N GLU A 33 -3.45 2.66 11.62
CA GLU A 33 -3.02 3.93 12.20
C GLU A 33 -2.66 4.90 11.08
N ALA A 34 -2.87 6.20 11.32
CA ALA A 34 -2.42 7.25 10.40
C ALA A 34 -1.98 8.50 11.17
N SER A 35 -1.23 9.35 10.50
CA SER A 35 -0.96 10.73 10.90
C SER A 35 -1.12 11.67 9.73
N THR A 36 -1.51 12.89 10.02
CA THR A 36 -1.56 14.00 9.09
C THR A 36 -0.66 15.10 9.64
N ASP A 37 0.60 15.11 9.21
CA ASP A 37 1.62 16.02 9.69
C ASP A 37 1.55 17.38 8.97
N ALA A 38 1.08 17.37 7.70
CA ALA A 38 0.69 18.55 6.96
C ALA A 38 -0.54 18.28 6.09
N SER A 39 -1.45 19.23 6.04
CA SER A 39 -2.70 19.18 5.27
C SER A 39 -3.18 20.58 4.91
N PRO A 40 -4.05 20.73 3.90
CA PRO A 40 -4.61 22.04 3.54
C PRO A 40 -5.39 22.72 4.66
N TYR A 41 -6.05 21.95 5.52
CA TYR A 41 -6.92 22.44 6.59
C TYR A 41 -6.57 21.79 7.93
N SER A 42 -6.67 22.54 9.03
CA SER A 42 -6.38 22.05 10.38
C SER A 42 -7.25 20.86 10.78
N ILE A 43 -8.52 20.87 10.38
CA ILE A 43 -9.49 19.77 10.64
C ILE A 43 -9.12 18.45 9.99
N CYS A 44 -8.24 18.41 8.99
CA CYS A 44 -7.91 17.17 8.26
C CYS A 44 -7.29 16.11 9.18
N GLY A 45 -6.64 16.51 10.28
CA GLY A 45 -6.07 15.58 11.26
C GLY A 45 -7.09 14.81 12.10
N ASP A 46 -8.30 15.36 12.27
CA ASP A 46 -9.31 14.79 13.17
C ASP A 46 -9.84 13.43 12.68
N ILE A 47 -9.73 13.19 11.37
CA ILE A 47 -10.30 11.99 10.72
C ILE A 47 -9.40 10.75 10.82
N VAL A 48 -8.17 10.86 11.29
CA VAL A 48 -7.22 9.73 11.27
C VAL A 48 -7.69 8.53 12.10
N SER A 49 -8.43 8.76 13.19
CA SER A 49 -9.02 7.69 14.00
C SER A 49 -10.05 6.84 13.26
N SER A 50 -10.64 7.36 12.17
CA SER A 50 -11.60 6.59 11.37
C SER A 50 -10.98 5.36 10.70
N LEU A 51 -9.64 5.28 10.60
CA LEU A 51 -8.94 4.14 10.04
C LEU A 51 -9.14 2.85 10.85
N GLU A 52 -9.47 2.93 12.13
CA GLU A 52 -9.81 1.78 12.96
C GLU A 52 -10.95 0.94 12.34
N ALA A 53 -11.85 1.57 11.55
CA ALA A 53 -12.91 0.87 10.83
C ALA A 53 -12.41 -0.13 9.76
N LEU A 54 -11.11 -0.12 9.44
CA LEU A 54 -10.48 -1.10 8.53
C LEU A 54 -10.07 -2.40 9.25
N GLU A 55 -10.02 -2.40 10.57
CA GLU A 55 -9.61 -3.58 11.34
C GLU A 55 -10.59 -4.72 11.12
N GLY A 56 -10.04 -5.92 10.90
CA GLY A 56 -10.79 -7.10 10.50
C GLY A 56 -11.03 -7.25 8.99
N LEU A 57 -10.75 -6.24 8.17
CA LEU A 57 -10.80 -6.37 6.72
C LEU A 57 -9.54 -7.06 6.18
N ALA A 58 -9.69 -7.86 5.13
CA ALA A 58 -8.54 -8.47 4.45
C ALA A 58 -8.19 -7.71 3.16
N ILE A 59 -6.89 -7.49 2.90
CA ILE A 59 -6.39 -6.91 1.64
C ILE A 59 -6.41 -7.98 0.55
N MET A 60 -7.61 -8.37 0.14
CA MET A 60 -7.94 -9.42 -0.84
C MET A 60 -9.01 -8.88 -1.82
N PRO A 61 -9.48 -9.67 -2.79
CA PRO A 61 -10.57 -9.24 -3.67
C PRO A 61 -11.75 -8.67 -2.87
N GLY A 62 -12.13 -7.41 -3.16
CA GLY A 62 -13.12 -6.66 -2.39
C GLY A 62 -12.54 -5.59 -1.46
N TRP A 63 -11.23 -5.57 -1.22
CA TRP A 63 -10.56 -4.58 -0.36
C TRP A 63 -10.97 -3.13 -0.68
N ARG A 64 -10.83 -2.70 -1.95
CA ARG A 64 -11.23 -1.35 -2.36
C ARG A 64 -12.67 -1.01 -1.96
N ARG A 65 -13.60 -1.95 -2.14
CA ARG A 65 -15.01 -1.76 -1.75
C ARG A 65 -15.15 -1.61 -0.23
N GLY A 66 -14.41 -2.42 0.53
CA GLY A 66 -14.35 -2.32 1.99
C GLY A 66 -13.84 -0.96 2.45
N VAL A 67 -12.71 -0.51 1.92
CA VAL A 67 -12.13 0.81 2.22
C VAL A 67 -13.12 1.94 1.93
N ILE A 68 -13.73 1.95 0.74
CA ILE A 68 -14.72 3.00 0.37
C ILE A 68 -15.94 2.96 1.28
N LYS A 69 -16.39 1.78 1.71
CA LYS A 69 -17.51 1.66 2.67
C LYS A 69 -17.16 2.25 4.04
N CYS A 70 -15.94 2.05 4.50
CA CYS A 70 -15.47 2.55 5.80
C CYS A 70 -15.07 4.03 5.77
N LEU A 71 -14.32 4.45 4.75
CA LEU A 71 -13.64 5.74 4.71
C LEU A 71 -14.10 6.65 3.55
N GLY A 72 -15.11 6.25 2.79
CA GLY A 72 -15.58 7.04 1.65
C GLY A 72 -16.37 8.28 2.08
N GLY A 73 -16.28 9.33 1.26
CA GLY A 73 -16.98 10.61 1.49
C GLY A 73 -16.50 11.29 2.77
N THR A 74 -17.44 11.73 3.59
CA THR A 74 -17.17 12.48 4.83
C THR A 74 -16.62 11.61 5.98
N LYS A 75 -16.49 10.29 5.77
CA LYS A 75 -16.00 9.35 6.79
C LYS A 75 -14.47 9.23 6.82
N GLY A 76 -13.78 9.79 5.86
CA GLY A 76 -12.34 9.67 5.74
C GLY A 76 -11.69 10.82 4.98
N CYS A 77 -10.41 10.67 4.71
CA CYS A 77 -9.60 11.60 3.96
C CYS A 77 -9.32 11.03 2.57
N THR A 78 -9.59 11.79 1.50
CA THR A 78 -9.41 11.33 0.11
C THR A 78 -7.99 10.83 -0.18
N PRO A 79 -6.90 11.58 0.12
CA PRO A 79 -5.53 11.10 -0.10
C PRO A 79 -5.22 9.79 0.63
N ILE A 80 -5.66 9.63 1.88
CA ILE A 80 -5.46 8.40 2.65
C ILE A 80 -6.27 7.25 2.04
N THR A 81 -7.51 7.50 1.66
CA THR A 81 -8.38 6.50 1.03
C THR A 81 -7.79 6.00 -0.30
N ASP A 82 -7.26 6.89 -1.14
CA ASP A 82 -6.63 6.52 -2.41
C ASP A 82 -5.31 5.77 -2.18
N LEU A 83 -4.50 6.18 -1.20
CA LEU A 83 -3.29 5.46 -0.80
C LEU A 83 -3.61 4.01 -0.42
N LEU A 84 -4.65 3.79 0.37
CA LEU A 84 -5.09 2.47 0.82
C LEU A 84 -5.67 1.62 -0.33
N CYS A 85 -6.45 2.24 -1.22
CA CYS A 85 -7.08 1.56 -2.34
C CYS A 85 -6.11 1.13 -3.45
N GLY A 86 -4.99 1.81 -3.59
CA GLY A 86 -3.98 1.60 -4.62
C GLY A 86 -2.64 1.16 -4.05
N PRO A 87 -1.68 2.10 -3.84
CA PRO A 87 -0.30 1.76 -3.48
C PRO A 87 -0.17 0.90 -2.23
N GLY A 88 -0.98 1.13 -1.19
CA GLY A 88 -0.95 0.35 0.05
C GLY A 88 -1.31 -1.12 -0.16
N ALA A 89 -2.36 -1.39 -0.91
CA ALA A 89 -2.75 -2.76 -1.25
C ALA A 89 -1.68 -3.46 -2.10
N VAL A 90 -1.13 -2.78 -3.12
CA VAL A 90 -0.06 -3.31 -3.96
C VAL A 90 1.18 -3.64 -3.12
N THR A 91 1.60 -2.73 -2.24
CA THR A 91 2.75 -2.94 -1.35
C THR A 91 2.55 -4.15 -0.44
N ALA A 92 1.38 -4.29 0.17
CA ALA A 92 1.04 -5.44 1.01
C ALA A 92 1.12 -6.76 0.23
N HIS A 93 0.57 -6.81 -0.99
CA HIS A 93 0.68 -7.99 -1.84
C HIS A 93 2.11 -8.29 -2.26
N GLN A 94 2.91 -7.29 -2.63
CA GLN A 94 4.31 -7.49 -3.03
C GLN A 94 5.21 -7.93 -1.88
N THR A 95 4.92 -7.55 -0.65
CA THR A 95 5.72 -7.88 0.52
C THR A 95 5.23 -9.12 1.23
N ILE A 96 4.04 -9.08 1.84
CA ILE A 96 3.53 -10.14 2.72
C ILE A 96 3.04 -11.34 1.90
N PHE A 97 2.08 -11.11 1.00
CA PHE A 97 1.48 -12.20 0.23
C PHE A 97 2.50 -12.89 -0.69
N ALA A 98 3.31 -12.12 -1.41
CA ALA A 98 4.34 -12.69 -2.27
C ALA A 98 5.44 -13.42 -1.47
N ALA A 99 5.77 -12.99 -0.25
CA ALA A 99 6.69 -13.71 0.63
C ALA A 99 6.11 -15.05 1.08
N LYS A 100 4.82 -15.08 1.45
CA LYS A 100 4.10 -16.31 1.80
C LYS A 100 4.08 -17.29 0.63
N GLU A 101 3.74 -16.82 -0.57
CA GLU A 101 3.70 -17.64 -1.78
C GLU A 101 5.10 -18.16 -2.18
N ARG A 102 6.15 -17.35 -2.04
CA ARG A 102 7.54 -17.82 -2.26
C ARG A 102 7.93 -18.96 -1.32
N ARG A 103 7.55 -18.90 -0.03
CA ARG A 103 7.81 -19.97 0.93
C ARG A 103 7.08 -21.27 0.55
N LYS A 104 5.84 -21.16 0.03
CA LYS A 104 5.05 -22.31 -0.43
C LYS A 104 5.54 -22.88 -1.76
N SER A 105 6.02 -22.02 -2.66
CA SER A 105 6.37 -22.34 -4.05
C SER A 105 7.82 -22.73 -4.24
N ALA A 106 8.61 -22.90 -3.17
CA ALA A 106 10.02 -23.30 -3.21
C ALA A 106 10.20 -24.75 -3.72
N LYS A 107 9.49 -25.12 -4.79
CA LYS A 107 9.71 -26.37 -5.52
C LYS A 107 10.80 -26.12 -6.56
N PRO A 108 11.90 -26.91 -6.58
CA PRO A 108 12.92 -26.80 -7.60
C PRO A 108 12.32 -26.87 -9.02
N GLY A 109 12.75 -25.99 -9.91
CA GLY A 109 12.38 -25.99 -11.32
C GLY A 109 11.05 -25.30 -11.68
N LYS A 110 10.30 -24.74 -10.72
CA LYS A 110 9.10 -23.97 -11.05
C LYS A 110 9.40 -22.48 -11.20
N LYS A 111 9.02 -21.89 -12.35
CA LYS A 111 9.18 -20.45 -12.60
C LYS A 111 8.45 -19.66 -11.53
N PRO A 112 9.15 -18.71 -10.84
CA PRO A 112 8.53 -17.83 -9.88
C PRO A 112 7.42 -16.97 -10.50
N PRO A 113 6.25 -16.86 -9.85
CA PRO A 113 5.12 -16.11 -10.41
C PRO A 113 5.37 -14.61 -10.54
N GLN A 114 6.41 -14.08 -9.88
CA GLN A 114 6.79 -12.67 -9.93
C GLN A 114 7.50 -12.28 -11.23
N ILE A 115 8.13 -13.24 -11.94
CA ILE A 115 8.85 -12.93 -13.18
C ILE A 115 7.87 -12.37 -14.22
N ASN A 116 8.24 -11.25 -14.85
CA ASN A 116 7.48 -10.47 -15.81
C ASN A 116 6.23 -9.76 -15.23
N THR A 117 6.15 -9.54 -13.91
CA THR A 117 5.04 -8.79 -13.30
C THR A 117 5.30 -7.29 -13.15
N CYS A 118 6.54 -6.85 -13.19
CA CYS A 118 6.91 -5.42 -13.19
C CYS A 118 8.30 -5.24 -13.80
N HIS A 119 8.71 -4.00 -14.02
CA HIS A 119 10.01 -3.66 -14.63
C HIS A 119 11.20 -4.32 -13.90
N ALA A 120 11.22 -4.29 -12.57
CA ALA A 120 12.30 -4.91 -11.78
C ALA A 120 12.37 -6.43 -11.96
N TYR A 121 11.24 -7.09 -12.17
CA TYR A 121 11.16 -8.53 -12.39
C TYR A 121 11.06 -8.93 -13.85
N ALA A 122 11.41 -8.02 -14.79
CA ALA A 122 11.58 -8.39 -16.18
C ALA A 122 12.57 -9.57 -16.28
N GLN A 123 12.27 -10.57 -17.10
CA GLN A 123 13.03 -11.83 -17.17
C GLN A 123 14.50 -11.62 -17.52
N ASN A 124 14.81 -10.54 -18.24
CA ASN A 124 16.17 -10.09 -18.60
C ASN A 124 16.79 -9.08 -17.61
N SER A 125 16.19 -8.89 -16.44
CA SER A 125 16.69 -7.95 -15.44
C SER A 125 17.83 -8.53 -14.60
N ASP A 126 18.68 -7.67 -14.04
CA ASP A 126 19.71 -8.04 -13.08
C ASP A 126 19.12 -8.68 -11.81
N ILE A 127 17.90 -8.32 -11.43
CA ILE A 127 17.23 -8.92 -10.28
C ILE A 127 16.90 -10.39 -10.54
N VAL A 128 16.34 -10.69 -11.71
CA VAL A 128 16.01 -12.07 -12.10
C VAL A 128 17.28 -12.88 -12.26
N ARG A 129 18.33 -12.33 -12.90
CA ARG A 129 19.62 -13.00 -13.04
C ARG A 129 20.25 -13.39 -11.70
N ARG A 130 20.13 -12.53 -10.67
CA ARG A 130 20.71 -12.79 -9.34
C ARG A 130 19.86 -13.72 -8.47
N GLN A 131 18.54 -13.57 -8.51
CA GLN A 131 17.62 -14.31 -7.63
C GLN A 131 17.17 -15.65 -8.22
N TRP A 132 17.06 -15.73 -9.54
CA TRP A 132 16.53 -16.88 -10.27
C TRP A 132 17.28 -17.10 -11.58
N PRO A 133 18.60 -17.40 -11.54
CA PRO A 133 19.43 -17.51 -12.75
C PRO A 133 18.91 -18.50 -13.77
N ASP A 134 18.27 -19.59 -13.32
CA ASP A 134 17.69 -20.62 -14.20
C ASP A 134 16.53 -20.11 -15.07
N PHE A 135 15.97 -18.95 -14.74
CA PHE A 135 14.85 -18.33 -15.46
C PHE A 135 15.24 -17.00 -16.11
N TYR A 136 16.52 -16.64 -16.06
CA TYR A 136 17.02 -15.45 -16.73
C TYR A 136 17.12 -15.69 -18.24
N GLU A 137 16.71 -14.73 -19.04
CA GLU A 137 16.88 -14.71 -20.50
C GLU A 137 17.59 -13.42 -20.88
N GLU A 138 18.64 -13.55 -21.71
CA GLU A 138 19.28 -12.38 -22.32
C GLU A 138 18.30 -11.66 -23.28
N ALA A 139 18.44 -10.32 -23.38
CA ALA A 139 17.61 -9.50 -24.26
C ALA A 139 17.96 -9.68 -25.74
#